data_145e25907a1f39e4d403dbb3a2d3619a
#
_entry.id   145e25907a1f39e4d403dbb3a2d3619a
#
_cell.length_a   1.000
_cell.length_b   1.000
_cell.length_c   1.000
_cell.angle_alpha   90.00
_cell.angle_beta   90.00
_cell.angle_gamma   90.00
#
_symmetry.space_group_name_H-M   'P 1'
#
loop_
_entity.id
_entity.type
_entity.pdbx_description
1 polymer ?
#
loop_
_entity_poly.entity_id
_entity_poly.type
_entity_poly.pdbx_seq_one_letter_code
_entity_poly.pdbx_strand_id
1 'polypeptide(L)'
;MSQDDFSLPEGTHTVALGLGDLNGIMRGKRIPASNWENICRNGNALSAALFALDMVCDVWDTPYVNMDNGYPDFHMFPLSKPVSLPWEPGVALVFARAEGMDHKTVPIDPRQVLI
;
A
#
# COMPACT_ATOMS: atom_id res chain seq x y z
N MET A 1 8.99 -14.30 -0.23
CA MET A 1 7.70 -14.87 -0.67
C MET A 1 7.69 -14.98 -2.18
N SER A 2 7.30 -16.11 -2.73
CA SER A 2 7.27 -16.31 -4.18
C SER A 2 6.03 -15.64 -4.78
N GLN A 3 6.02 -15.44 -6.10
CA GLN A 3 4.90 -14.89 -6.82
C GLN A 3 3.63 -15.73 -6.67
N ASP A 4 3.77 -17.05 -6.49
CA ASP A 4 2.64 -17.96 -6.31
C ASP A 4 1.85 -17.67 -5.02
N ASP A 5 2.51 -17.11 -4.00
CA ASP A 5 1.86 -16.74 -2.74
C ASP A 5 0.90 -15.57 -2.89
N PHE A 6 0.95 -14.86 -4.00
CA PHE A 6 0.11 -13.72 -4.27
C PHE A 6 -0.95 -13.99 -5.35
N SER A 7 -1.21 -15.26 -5.65
CA SER A 7 -2.25 -15.63 -6.61
C SER A 7 -3.62 -15.18 -6.12
N LEU A 8 -4.41 -14.59 -7.03
CA LEU A 8 -5.75 -14.11 -6.69
C LEU A 8 -6.73 -15.28 -6.61
N PRO A 9 -7.71 -15.22 -5.69
CA PRO A 9 -8.83 -16.16 -5.69
C PRO A 9 -9.58 -16.13 -7.02
N GLU A 10 -10.17 -17.27 -7.39
CA GLU A 10 -10.98 -17.38 -8.61
C GLU A 10 -12.14 -16.38 -8.56
N GLY A 11 -12.40 -15.71 -9.69
CA GLY A 11 -13.48 -14.73 -9.80
C GLY A 11 -13.11 -13.33 -9.32
N THR A 12 -11.86 -13.09 -8.91
CA THR A 12 -11.43 -11.77 -8.50
C THR A 12 -11.34 -10.82 -9.68
N HIS A 13 -12.02 -9.68 -9.60
CA HIS A 13 -11.93 -8.61 -10.60
C HIS A 13 -11.23 -7.36 -10.09
N THR A 14 -11.16 -7.19 -8.77
CA THR A 14 -10.56 -6.00 -8.13
C THR A 14 -9.74 -6.40 -6.91
N VAL A 15 -8.58 -5.76 -6.74
CA VAL A 15 -7.73 -5.94 -5.57
C VAL A 15 -7.74 -4.67 -4.74
N ALA A 16 -8.12 -4.78 -3.48
CA ALA A 16 -7.98 -3.70 -2.50
C ALA A 16 -6.59 -3.83 -1.86
N LEU A 17 -5.64 -3.02 -2.32
CA LEU A 17 -4.26 -3.05 -1.85
C LEU A 17 -4.01 -1.86 -0.94
N GLY A 18 -3.51 -2.10 0.27
CA GLY A 18 -3.27 -1.00 1.19
C GLY A 18 -2.40 -1.37 2.38
N LEU A 19 -2.13 -0.34 3.17
CA LEU A 19 -1.33 -0.44 4.39
C LEU A 19 -1.90 0.50 5.45
N GLY A 20 -1.45 0.32 6.70
CA GLY A 20 -1.93 1.12 7.82
C GLY A 20 -1.20 2.46 7.94
N ASP A 21 -1.95 3.52 8.24
CA ASP A 21 -1.38 4.82 8.58
C ASP A 21 -1.15 4.94 10.10
N LEU A 22 -0.73 6.12 10.56
CA LEU A 22 -0.48 6.39 11.98
C LEU A 22 -1.73 6.27 12.85
N ASN A 23 -2.91 6.39 12.24
CA ASN A 23 -4.20 6.35 12.94
C ASN A 23 -4.81 4.95 12.95
N GLY A 24 -4.11 3.96 12.40
CA GLY A 24 -4.61 2.59 12.28
C GLY A 24 -5.65 2.42 11.18
N ILE A 25 -5.74 3.36 10.25
CA ILE A 25 -6.67 3.30 9.12
C ILE A 25 -5.94 2.68 7.94
N MET A 26 -6.57 1.71 7.29
CA MET A 26 -6.03 1.16 6.05
C MET A 26 -6.22 2.15 4.91
N ARG A 27 -5.12 2.53 4.29
CA ARG A 27 -5.08 3.44 3.15
C ARG A 27 -4.52 2.69 1.95
N GLY A 28 -5.04 2.97 0.77
CA GLY A 28 -4.53 2.31 -0.43
C GLY A 28 -5.38 2.58 -1.64
N LYS A 29 -5.37 1.63 -2.56
CA LYS A 29 -6.05 1.75 -3.85
C LYS A 29 -6.80 0.47 -4.18
N ARG A 30 -7.83 0.63 -5.02
CA ARG A 30 -8.51 -0.48 -5.68
C ARG A 30 -7.94 -0.61 -7.08
N ILE A 31 -7.41 -1.79 -7.39
CA ILE A 31 -6.65 -2.05 -8.59
C ILE A 31 -7.37 -3.13 -9.41
N PRO A 32 -7.54 -2.95 -10.73
CA PRO A 32 -8.08 -4.03 -11.56
C PRO A 32 -7.23 -5.30 -11.47
N ALA A 33 -7.87 -6.45 -11.35
CA ALA A 33 -7.17 -7.73 -11.28
C ALA A 33 -6.27 -7.97 -12.50
N SER A 34 -6.62 -7.41 -13.64
CA SER A 34 -5.81 -7.51 -14.86
C SER A 34 -4.43 -6.87 -14.73
N ASN A 35 -4.25 -5.96 -13.78
CA ASN A 35 -2.96 -5.29 -13.52
C ASN A 35 -2.18 -5.92 -12.36
N TRP A 36 -2.72 -6.96 -11.74
CA TRP A 36 -2.15 -7.52 -10.52
C TRP A 36 -0.73 -8.07 -10.70
N GLU A 37 -0.48 -8.76 -11.78
CA GLU A 37 0.85 -9.32 -12.06
C GLU A 37 1.93 -8.23 -12.15
N ASN A 38 1.59 -7.11 -12.81
CA ASN A 38 2.47 -5.96 -12.88
C ASN A 38 2.74 -5.36 -11.50
N ILE A 39 1.70 -5.28 -10.65
CA ILE A 39 1.84 -4.78 -9.28
C ILE A 39 2.77 -5.66 -8.44
N CYS A 40 2.68 -6.98 -8.58
CA CYS A 40 3.55 -7.90 -7.86
C CYS A 40 5.04 -7.69 -8.23
N ARG A 41 5.31 -7.34 -9.47
CA ARG A 41 6.68 -7.12 -9.95
C ARG A 41 7.21 -5.72 -9.67
N ASN A 42 6.40 -4.70 -9.92
CA ASN A 42 6.86 -3.32 -9.96
C ASN A 42 6.30 -2.44 -8.85
N GLY A 43 5.35 -2.95 -8.07
CA GLY A 43 4.67 -2.18 -7.04
C GLY A 43 3.66 -1.21 -7.61
N ASN A 44 2.98 -0.49 -6.72
CA ASN A 44 2.02 0.55 -7.07
C ASN A 44 2.37 1.82 -6.31
N ALA A 45 2.55 2.91 -7.04
CA ALA A 45 2.98 4.19 -6.45
C ALA A 45 1.86 4.87 -5.68
N LEU A 46 2.21 5.48 -4.56
CA LEU A 46 1.32 6.28 -3.73
C LEU A 46 2.15 7.37 -3.05
N SER A 47 1.57 8.53 -2.80
CA SER A 47 2.30 9.62 -2.15
C SER A 47 2.63 9.28 -0.70
N ALA A 48 3.86 9.51 -0.28
CA ALA A 48 4.30 9.34 1.10
C ALA A 48 3.61 10.31 2.07
N ALA A 49 2.90 11.32 1.57
CA ALA A 49 2.02 12.16 2.38
C ALA A 49 1.01 11.35 3.19
N LEU A 50 0.66 10.14 2.72
CA LEU A 50 -0.21 9.21 3.44
C LEU A 50 0.26 8.95 4.87
N PHE A 51 1.57 8.86 5.09
CA PHE A 51 2.13 8.61 6.41
C PHE A 51 2.18 9.85 7.31
N ALA A 52 1.85 11.02 6.77
CA ALA A 52 1.83 12.28 7.49
C ALA A 52 0.41 12.84 7.66
N LEU A 53 -0.62 12.03 7.39
CA LEU A 53 -2.01 12.42 7.54
C LEU A 53 -2.47 12.31 8.99
N ASP A 54 -3.26 13.30 9.44
CA ASP A 54 -3.98 13.20 10.71
C ASP A 54 -5.40 12.63 10.49
N MET A 55 -6.22 12.61 11.55
CA MET A 55 -7.56 12.03 11.51
C MET A 55 -8.53 12.77 10.59
N VAL A 56 -8.26 14.04 10.28
CA VAL A 56 -9.06 14.83 9.34
C VAL A 56 -8.39 14.95 7.97
N CYS A 57 -7.40 14.13 7.72
CA CYS A 57 -6.65 14.06 6.45
C CYS A 57 -5.85 15.32 6.13
N ASP A 58 -5.48 16.11 7.13
CA ASP A 58 -4.49 17.17 6.95
C ASP A 58 -3.08 16.56 6.92
N VAL A 59 -2.24 17.08 6.03
CA VAL A 59 -0.87 16.58 5.85
C VAL A 59 0.09 17.41 6.71
N TRP A 60 0.83 16.73 7.59
CA TRP A 60 1.84 17.37 8.43
C TRP A 60 3.20 17.32 7.74
N ASP A 61 3.95 18.41 7.81
CA ASP A 61 5.32 18.41 7.31
C ASP A 61 6.22 17.63 8.26
N THR A 62 7.03 16.75 7.67
CA THR A 62 8.02 15.94 8.39
C THR A 62 9.37 16.08 7.70
N PRO A 63 10.49 15.69 8.33
CA PRO A 63 11.78 15.69 7.65
C PRO A 63 11.82 14.81 6.40
N TYR A 64 11.02 13.75 6.35
CA TYR A 64 10.98 12.82 5.22
C TYR A 64 10.01 13.28 4.12
N VAL A 65 8.85 13.82 4.53
CA VAL A 65 7.77 14.22 3.62
C VAL A 65 7.32 15.63 3.97
N ASN A 66 7.45 16.55 3.05
CA ASN A 66 7.08 17.94 3.27
C ASN A 66 6.82 18.64 1.94
N MET A 67 6.36 19.89 1.99
CA MET A 67 6.07 20.68 0.81
C MET A 67 7.34 20.96 -0.01
N ASP A 68 8.47 21.13 0.65
CA ASP A 68 9.73 21.48 -0.03
C ASP A 68 10.24 20.34 -0.91
N ASN A 69 10.02 19.07 -0.52
CA ASN A 69 10.44 17.93 -1.34
C ASN A 69 9.30 17.37 -2.22
N GLY A 70 8.15 18.05 -2.27
CA GLY A 70 7.06 17.71 -3.17
C GLY A 70 6.29 16.44 -2.77
N TYR A 71 6.34 16.03 -1.52
CA TYR A 71 5.65 14.83 -1.02
C TYR A 71 5.98 13.62 -1.89
N PRO A 72 7.22 13.11 -1.86
CA PRO A 72 7.66 12.05 -2.77
C PRO A 72 6.79 10.80 -2.67
N ASP A 73 6.73 10.03 -3.75
CA ASP A 73 6.01 8.78 -3.79
C ASP A 73 6.80 7.65 -3.10
N PHE A 74 6.08 6.64 -2.67
CA PHE A 74 6.63 5.35 -2.34
C PHE A 74 5.88 4.28 -3.16
N HIS A 75 6.40 3.05 -3.16
CA HIS A 75 5.75 1.93 -3.83
C HIS A 75 5.17 0.95 -2.82
N MET A 76 3.95 0.52 -3.07
CA MET A 76 3.31 -0.57 -2.34
C MET A 76 3.60 -1.88 -3.05
N PHE A 77 4.16 -2.84 -2.31
CA PHE A 77 4.33 -4.21 -2.77
C PHE A 77 3.47 -5.15 -1.94
N PRO A 78 2.93 -6.22 -2.54
CA PRO A 78 2.14 -7.18 -1.77
C PRO A 78 2.97 -7.78 -0.63
N LEU A 79 2.35 -7.87 0.54
CA LEU A 79 2.94 -8.48 1.72
C LEU A 79 2.15 -9.70 2.18
N SER A 80 0.83 -9.62 2.17
CA SER A 80 -0.04 -10.69 2.61
C SER A 80 -0.65 -11.44 1.43
N LYS A 81 -1.08 -12.68 1.69
CA LYS A 81 -1.84 -13.48 0.73
C LYS A 81 -3.16 -12.80 0.41
N PRO A 82 -3.56 -12.74 -0.87
CA PRO A 82 -4.88 -12.20 -1.22
C PRO A 82 -6.00 -13.00 -0.56
N VAL A 83 -6.96 -12.30 0.04
CA VAL A 83 -8.09 -12.89 0.74
C VAL A 83 -9.38 -12.29 0.18
N SER A 84 -10.31 -13.15 -0.25
CA SER A 84 -11.63 -12.71 -0.71
C SER A 84 -12.39 -12.03 0.42
N LEU A 85 -13.05 -10.90 0.10
CA LEU A 85 -13.91 -10.20 1.07
C LEU A 85 -15.31 -10.82 1.03
N PRO A 86 -15.83 -11.35 2.16
CA PRO A 86 -17.17 -11.98 2.19
C PRO A 86 -18.30 -11.02 1.83
N TRP A 87 -18.14 -9.74 2.15
CA TRP A 87 -19.17 -8.73 1.93
C TRP A 87 -19.05 -8.01 0.59
N GLU A 88 -18.03 -8.32 -0.21
CA GLU A 88 -17.81 -7.64 -1.50
C GLU A 88 -17.32 -8.67 -2.52
N PRO A 89 -18.25 -9.36 -3.20
CA PRO A 89 -17.89 -10.42 -4.16
C PRO A 89 -16.96 -9.91 -5.27
N GLY A 90 -15.95 -10.69 -5.59
CA GLY A 90 -14.98 -10.35 -6.64
C GLY A 90 -13.87 -9.41 -6.21
N VAL A 91 -13.82 -9.03 -4.94
CA VAL A 91 -12.76 -8.18 -4.39
C VAL A 91 -11.88 -8.99 -3.44
N ALA A 92 -10.58 -8.93 -3.65
CA ALA A 92 -9.58 -9.52 -2.76
C ALA A 92 -8.82 -8.42 -2.02
N LEU A 93 -8.62 -8.63 -0.72
CA LEU A 93 -7.85 -7.73 0.14
C LEU A 93 -6.41 -8.20 0.22
N VAL A 94 -5.47 -7.28 0.04
CA VAL A 94 -4.04 -7.54 0.19
C VAL A 94 -3.42 -6.43 1.03
N PHE A 95 -2.72 -6.80 2.10
CA PHE A 95 -1.89 -5.84 2.83
C PHE A 95 -0.57 -5.65 2.12
N ALA A 96 -0.13 -4.40 2.08
CA ALA A 96 1.08 -3.99 1.37
C ALA A 96 2.21 -3.65 2.36
N ARG A 97 3.43 -3.75 1.88
CA ARG A 97 4.60 -3.12 2.49
C ARG A 97 4.99 -1.91 1.66
N ALA A 98 5.61 -0.92 2.30
CA ALA A 98 6.08 0.28 1.63
C ALA A 98 7.56 0.20 1.33
N GLU A 99 7.93 0.67 0.15
CA GLU A 99 9.33 0.81 -0.27
C GLU A 99 9.48 2.18 -0.92
N GLY A 100 10.47 2.97 -0.48
CA GLY A 100 10.73 4.30 -1.04
C GLY A 100 11.20 4.23 -2.48
N MET A 101 11.28 5.39 -3.13
CA MET A 101 11.79 5.49 -4.51
C MET A 101 13.23 5.01 -4.64
N ASP A 102 13.98 5.01 -3.54
CA ASP A 102 15.35 4.50 -3.44
C ASP A 102 15.42 3.00 -3.16
N HIS A 103 14.28 2.31 -3.16
CA HIS A 103 14.12 0.88 -2.82
C HIS A 103 14.48 0.54 -1.37
N LYS A 104 14.49 1.54 -0.50
CA LYS A 104 14.71 1.36 0.94
C LYS A 104 13.40 1.49 1.71
N THR A 105 13.43 1.07 2.97
CA THR A 105 12.27 1.22 3.85
C THR A 105 11.91 2.69 4.03
N VAL A 106 10.61 2.97 4.17
CA VAL A 106 10.11 4.32 4.44
C VAL A 106 10.19 4.57 5.95
N PRO A 107 11.02 5.51 6.42
CA PRO A 107 11.28 5.66 7.87
C PRO A 107 10.08 6.04 8.70
N ILE A 108 9.07 6.66 8.11
CA ILE A 108 7.86 7.09 8.79
C ILE A 108 6.68 6.11 8.64
N ASP A 109 6.90 4.97 7.99
CA ASP A 109 5.89 3.90 7.90
C ASP A 109 5.74 3.25 9.28
N PRO A 110 4.54 3.28 9.90
CA PRO A 110 4.33 2.71 11.23
C PRO A 110 4.74 1.24 11.34
N ARG A 111 4.52 0.47 10.29
CA ARG A 111 4.93 -0.93 10.25
C ARG A 111 6.44 -1.08 10.38
N GLN A 112 7.21 -0.26 9.67
CA GLN A 112 8.67 -0.31 9.70
C GLN A 112 9.23 0.12 11.06
N VAL A 113 8.57 1.05 11.74
CA VAL A 113 8.96 1.47 13.08
C VAL A 113 8.81 0.32 14.09
N LEU A 114 7.84 -0.57 13.89
CA LEU A 114 7.56 -1.69 14.79
C LEU A 114 8.45 -2.91 14.53
N ILE A 115 9.09 -2.98 13.40
CA ILE A 115 10.00 -4.10 13.06
C ILE A 115 11.44 -3.86 13.63
#